data_315ad14aa7812ddcc037d62f5d62671f
#
_entry.id   315ad14aa7812ddcc037d62f5d62671f
#
_cell.length_a   1.000
_cell.length_b   1.000
_cell.length_c   1.000
_cell.angle_alpha   90.00
_cell.angle_beta   90.00
_cell.angle_gamma   90.00
#
_symmetry.space_group_name_H-M   'P 1'
#
loop_
_entity.id
_entity.type
_entity.pdbx_description
1 polymer ?
#
loop_
_entity_poly.entity_id
_entity_poly.type
_entity_poly.pdbx_seq_one_letter_code
_entity_poly.pdbx_strand_id
1 'polypeptide(L)'
;MRTDRTRTGRPHRWTSLVAALALGTAFVAGCAVDNSTSNVTNPTQSRTISVSGIGSTTVHPDTASLSLGVHAEADTATAALEQVNAAATRLIDAIKAAGVADDDITTTGLYVYPSYGMDGRITSHQASNTVTVTVRDI
;
A
#
# COMPACT_ATOMS: atom_id res chain seq x y z
N MET A 1 -40.71 4.90 23.28
CA MET A 1 -41.15 5.79 22.20
C MET A 1 -40.36 5.46 20.95
N ARG A 2 -41.03 4.84 19.99
CA ARG A 2 -40.51 4.30 18.72
C ARG A 2 -40.25 5.44 17.76
N THR A 3 -39.15 5.43 17.03
CA THR A 3 -39.11 5.98 15.67
C THR A 3 -38.08 5.21 14.81
N ASP A 4 -38.66 4.34 14.07
CA ASP A 4 -38.18 3.64 12.89
C ASP A 4 -37.89 4.64 11.77
N ARG A 5 -36.74 4.54 11.09
CA ARG A 5 -36.46 5.21 9.82
C ARG A 5 -35.96 4.22 8.81
N THR A 6 -36.90 3.58 8.17
CA THR A 6 -36.70 2.85 6.91
C THR A 6 -36.22 3.80 5.82
N ARG A 7 -35.06 3.51 5.25
CA ARG A 7 -34.50 4.18 4.08
C ARG A 7 -34.75 3.30 2.88
N THR A 8 -35.82 3.61 2.13
CA THR A 8 -36.21 2.98 0.88
C THR A 8 -35.20 3.30 -0.23
N GLY A 9 -34.56 2.26 -0.77
CA GLY A 9 -33.77 2.33 -2.01
C GLY A 9 -34.67 2.38 -3.23
N ARG A 10 -34.37 3.28 -4.16
CA ARG A 10 -35.04 3.37 -5.47
C ARG A 10 -34.44 2.36 -6.43
N PRO A 11 -35.27 1.56 -7.15
CA PRO A 11 -34.77 0.74 -8.25
C PRO A 11 -34.70 1.55 -9.54
N HIS A 12 -33.57 1.54 -10.20
CA HIS A 12 -33.43 2.04 -11.58
C HIS A 12 -34.03 1.00 -12.55
N ARG A 13 -35.16 1.35 -13.13
CA ARG A 13 -35.81 0.59 -14.21
C ARG A 13 -35.13 0.97 -15.52
N TRP A 14 -34.37 0.06 -16.08
CA TRP A 14 -33.96 0.14 -17.48
C TRP A 14 -35.01 -0.65 -18.31
N THR A 15 -35.78 0.08 -19.06
CA THR A 15 -36.73 -0.46 -19.99
C THR A 15 -36.03 -0.90 -21.26
N SER A 16 -36.20 -2.18 -21.55
CA SER A 16 -35.82 -2.84 -22.80
C SER A 16 -36.64 -2.33 -23.95
N LEU A 17 -36.00 -1.92 -25.03
CA LEU A 17 -36.64 -1.78 -26.33
C LEU A 17 -36.23 -2.94 -27.25
N VAL A 18 -37.15 -3.89 -27.42
CA VAL A 18 -37.11 -4.96 -28.42
C VAL A 18 -37.73 -4.40 -29.67
N ALA A 19 -36.97 -4.35 -30.74
CA ALA A 19 -37.54 -4.14 -32.10
C ALA A 19 -37.25 -5.40 -32.92
N ALA A 20 -38.31 -6.15 -33.16
CA ALA A 20 -38.37 -7.27 -34.08
C ALA A 20 -38.48 -6.75 -35.50
N LEU A 21 -37.73 -7.28 -36.43
CA LEU A 21 -38.07 -7.26 -37.84
C LEU A 21 -37.79 -8.63 -38.47
N ALA A 22 -38.85 -9.25 -38.90
CA ALA A 22 -38.88 -10.54 -39.56
C ALA A 22 -38.86 -10.36 -41.09
N LEU A 23 -38.60 -11.46 -41.76
CA LEU A 23 -38.88 -11.87 -43.15
C LEU A 23 -37.74 -11.70 -44.19
N GLY A 24 -37.43 -12.86 -44.76
CA GLY A 24 -36.73 -12.99 -46.03
C GLY A 24 -36.21 -14.40 -46.28
N THR A 25 -37.11 -15.34 -46.57
CA THR A 25 -36.78 -16.68 -47.07
C THR A 25 -36.27 -16.63 -48.49
N ALA A 26 -35.11 -17.21 -48.77
CA ALA A 26 -34.73 -17.67 -50.10
C ALA A 26 -33.96 -18.98 -50.01
N PHE A 27 -34.63 -20.07 -50.37
CA PHE A 27 -34.04 -21.39 -50.64
C PHE A 27 -33.20 -21.30 -51.92
N VAL A 28 -31.92 -21.61 -51.83
CA VAL A 28 -31.15 -22.07 -52.98
C VAL A 28 -30.39 -23.32 -52.57
N ALA A 29 -30.88 -24.46 -53.06
CA ALA A 29 -30.16 -25.72 -53.06
C ALA A 29 -29.03 -25.64 -54.09
N GLY A 30 -27.80 -25.86 -53.70
CA GLY A 30 -26.64 -25.87 -54.59
C GLY A 30 -25.50 -26.68 -53.98
N CYS A 31 -25.34 -27.90 -54.46
CA CYS A 31 -24.15 -28.73 -54.57
C CYS A 31 -23.10 -28.68 -53.48
N ALA A 32 -23.03 -29.77 -52.73
CA ALA A 32 -21.88 -30.13 -51.93
C ALA A 32 -20.66 -30.34 -52.84
N VAL A 33 -19.70 -29.47 -52.70
CA VAL A 33 -18.32 -29.71 -53.06
C VAL A 33 -17.53 -29.74 -51.76
N ASP A 34 -17.15 -30.92 -51.32
CA ASP A 34 -16.18 -31.10 -50.26
C ASP A 34 -14.85 -30.50 -50.70
N ASN A 35 -14.71 -29.23 -50.50
CA ASN A 35 -13.44 -28.56 -50.60
C ASN A 35 -12.89 -28.46 -49.17
N SER A 36 -12.16 -29.49 -48.73
CA SER A 36 -11.37 -29.44 -47.54
C SER A 36 -10.29 -28.37 -47.67
N THR A 37 -10.75 -27.13 -47.58
CA THR A 37 -9.84 -25.99 -47.43
C THR A 37 -9.27 -26.07 -46.01
N SER A 38 -8.07 -26.59 -45.89
CA SER A 38 -7.28 -26.42 -44.68
C SER A 38 -7.26 -24.93 -44.37
N ASN A 39 -8.07 -24.52 -43.40
CA ASN A 39 -7.97 -23.22 -42.80
C ASN A 39 -6.56 -23.14 -42.14
N VAL A 40 -5.59 -22.73 -42.93
CA VAL A 40 -4.35 -22.18 -42.37
C VAL A 40 -4.78 -20.92 -41.64
N THR A 41 -5.07 -21.06 -40.36
CA THR A 41 -5.25 -19.94 -39.44
C THR A 41 -3.90 -19.27 -39.40
N ASN A 42 -3.68 -18.34 -40.30
CA ASN A 42 -2.53 -17.47 -40.27
C ASN A 42 -2.65 -16.66 -38.97
N PRO A 43 -1.80 -16.87 -37.95
CA PRO A 43 -1.87 -16.06 -36.75
C PRO A 43 -1.68 -14.62 -37.22
N THR A 44 -2.71 -13.81 -37.05
CA THR A 44 -2.62 -12.37 -37.29
C THR A 44 -1.49 -11.87 -36.40
N GLN A 45 -0.31 -11.76 -36.98
CA GLN A 45 0.83 -11.15 -36.29
C GLN A 45 0.42 -9.71 -35.99
N SER A 46 0.05 -9.48 -34.75
CA SER A 46 -0.17 -8.15 -34.24
C SER A 46 1.12 -7.35 -34.42
N ARG A 47 1.11 -6.41 -35.34
CA ARG A 47 2.25 -5.52 -35.56
C ARG A 47 2.22 -4.47 -34.45
N THR A 48 2.97 -4.73 -33.42
CA THR A 48 3.09 -3.83 -32.27
C THR A 48 4.44 -3.13 -32.36
N ILE A 49 4.43 -1.82 -32.22
CA ILE A 49 5.62 -1.01 -32.02
C ILE A 49 5.65 -0.63 -30.54
N SER A 50 6.72 -0.99 -29.86
CA SER A 50 6.96 -0.60 -28.48
C SER A 50 8.08 0.41 -28.45
N VAL A 51 7.82 1.57 -27.85
CA VAL A 51 8.81 2.62 -27.67
C VAL A 51 8.92 2.95 -26.19
N SER A 52 10.13 3.20 -25.72
CA SER A 52 10.39 3.65 -24.34
C SER A 52 11.23 4.92 -24.40
N GLY A 53 10.96 5.82 -23.47
CA GLY A 53 11.72 7.05 -23.30
C GLY A 53 12.13 7.18 -21.82
N ILE A 54 13.29 7.76 -21.59
CA ILE A 54 13.81 8.09 -20.26
C ILE A 54 13.88 9.61 -20.18
N GLY A 55 13.28 10.16 -19.13
CA GLY A 55 13.39 11.57 -18.79
C GLY A 55 13.95 11.72 -17.37
N SER A 56 14.76 12.75 -17.14
CA SER A 56 15.23 13.14 -15.81
C SER A 56 14.99 14.61 -15.58
N THR A 57 14.68 14.96 -14.33
CA THR A 57 14.60 16.35 -13.89
C THR A 57 15.31 16.50 -12.56
N THR A 58 15.80 17.69 -12.28
CA THR A 58 16.43 18.04 -11.02
C THR A 58 15.52 19.00 -10.28
N VAL A 59 15.19 18.66 -9.03
CA VAL A 59 14.40 19.49 -8.14
C VAL A 59 15.16 19.74 -6.85
N HIS A 60 14.87 20.84 -6.17
CA HIS A 60 15.36 21.03 -4.80
C HIS A 60 14.53 20.17 -3.85
N PRO A 61 15.18 19.47 -2.91
CA PRO A 61 14.44 18.77 -1.86
C PRO A 61 13.66 19.79 -0.99
N ASP A 62 12.43 19.48 -0.69
CA ASP A 62 11.55 20.23 0.20
C ASP A 62 11.17 19.43 1.45
N THR A 63 11.61 18.18 1.50
CA THR A 63 11.24 17.23 2.55
C THR A 63 12.44 16.41 2.96
N ALA A 64 12.63 16.22 4.25
CA ALA A 64 13.64 15.32 4.82
C ALA A 64 13.00 14.28 5.74
N SER A 65 13.52 13.04 5.69
CA SER A 65 13.17 12.00 6.64
C SER A 65 14.34 11.74 7.58
N LEU A 66 14.09 11.85 8.89
CA LEU A 66 15.05 11.60 9.94
C LEU A 66 14.67 10.34 10.72
N SER A 67 15.66 9.53 11.06
CA SER A 67 15.48 8.37 11.93
C SER A 67 16.25 8.63 13.23
N LEU A 68 15.53 8.74 14.33
CA LEU A 68 16.06 9.06 15.64
C LEU A 68 15.86 7.88 16.59
N GLY A 69 16.93 7.37 17.14
CA GLY A 69 16.90 6.24 18.08
C GLY A 69 17.19 6.65 19.51
N VAL A 70 16.44 6.08 20.45
CA VAL A 70 16.77 6.10 21.88
C VAL A 70 17.06 4.68 22.35
N HIS A 71 17.97 4.54 23.30
CA HIS A 71 18.29 3.25 23.92
C HIS A 71 18.45 3.41 25.42
N ALA A 72 18.20 2.33 26.14
CA ALA A 72 18.40 2.24 27.58
C ALA A 72 18.89 0.85 27.93
N GLU A 73 19.63 0.75 29.02
CA GLU A 73 20.12 -0.51 29.59
C GLU A 73 19.74 -0.57 31.06
N ALA A 74 19.28 -1.72 31.52
CA ALA A 74 18.93 -1.96 32.92
C ALA A 74 19.08 -3.43 33.29
N ASP A 75 19.05 -3.75 34.57
CA ASP A 75 19.17 -5.12 35.07
C ASP A 75 17.99 -6.00 34.66
N THR A 76 16.85 -5.41 34.39
CA THR A 76 15.63 -6.13 33.95
C THR A 76 15.07 -5.57 32.65
N ALA A 77 14.43 -6.44 31.87
CA ALA A 77 13.79 -6.04 30.62
C ALA A 77 12.70 -4.98 30.84
N THR A 78 11.93 -5.08 31.94
CA THR A 78 10.91 -4.11 32.30
C THR A 78 11.50 -2.73 32.57
N ALA A 79 12.57 -2.66 33.38
CA ALA A 79 13.21 -1.39 33.69
C ALA A 79 13.86 -0.74 32.45
N ALA A 80 14.47 -1.54 31.56
CA ALA A 80 15.00 -1.05 30.29
C ALA A 80 13.89 -0.49 29.39
N LEU A 81 12.75 -1.20 29.31
CA LEU A 81 11.59 -0.76 28.55
C LEU A 81 10.97 0.53 29.09
N GLU A 82 10.82 0.67 30.40
CA GLU A 82 10.31 1.89 31.03
C GLU A 82 11.21 3.10 30.73
N GLN A 83 12.54 2.91 30.86
CA GLN A 83 13.51 3.97 30.58
C GLN A 83 13.49 4.39 29.11
N VAL A 84 13.45 3.44 28.16
CA VAL A 84 13.42 3.76 26.73
C VAL A 84 12.11 4.43 26.34
N ASN A 85 10.99 4.02 26.91
CA ASN A 85 9.69 4.66 26.65
C ASN A 85 9.67 6.10 27.19
N ALA A 86 10.17 6.33 28.39
CA ALA A 86 10.28 7.69 28.94
C ALA A 86 11.21 8.59 28.10
N ALA A 87 12.30 8.02 27.56
CA ALA A 87 13.21 8.75 26.67
C ALA A 87 12.55 9.05 25.31
N ALA A 88 11.82 8.08 24.74
CA ALA A 88 11.09 8.24 23.48
C ALA A 88 9.99 9.31 23.60
N THR A 89 9.24 9.33 24.71
CA THR A 89 8.23 10.36 24.96
C THR A 89 8.87 11.74 24.97
N ARG A 90 9.94 11.93 25.71
CA ARG A 90 10.67 13.23 25.76
C ARG A 90 11.20 13.65 24.39
N LEU A 91 11.69 12.69 23.60
CA LEU A 91 12.15 12.94 22.24
C LEU A 91 10.99 13.42 21.35
N ILE A 92 9.86 12.73 21.38
CA ILE A 92 8.65 13.08 20.62
C ILE A 92 8.14 14.46 21.04
N ASP A 93 8.08 14.75 22.32
CA ASP A 93 7.63 16.05 22.83
C ASP A 93 8.55 17.19 22.35
N ALA A 94 9.87 16.97 22.32
CA ALA A 94 10.82 17.92 21.80
C ALA A 94 10.66 18.16 20.29
N ILE A 95 10.39 17.10 19.51
CA ILE A 95 10.14 17.19 18.07
C ILE A 95 8.85 17.98 17.79
N LYS A 96 7.78 17.71 18.55
CA LYS A 96 6.52 18.48 18.47
C LYS A 96 6.71 19.95 18.84
N ALA A 97 7.49 20.23 19.89
CA ALA A 97 7.83 21.58 20.28
C ALA A 97 8.64 22.34 19.20
N ALA A 98 9.39 21.60 18.36
CA ALA A 98 10.08 22.16 17.20
C ALA A 98 9.15 22.43 15.99
N GLY A 99 7.84 22.13 16.09
CA GLY A 99 6.83 22.43 15.07
C GLY A 99 6.52 21.30 14.10
N VAL A 100 7.00 20.09 14.35
CA VAL A 100 6.66 18.92 13.53
C VAL A 100 5.25 18.42 13.89
N ALA A 101 4.43 18.17 12.88
CA ALA A 101 3.08 17.66 13.07
C ALA A 101 3.08 16.21 13.57
N ASP A 102 2.06 15.83 14.33
CA ASP A 102 1.93 14.48 14.89
C ASP A 102 1.90 13.39 13.80
N ASP A 103 1.26 13.67 12.66
CA ASP A 103 1.15 12.75 11.52
C ASP A 103 2.51 12.50 10.83
N ASP A 104 3.47 13.36 11.04
CA ASP A 104 4.84 13.26 10.51
C ASP A 104 5.80 12.55 11.47
N ILE A 105 5.33 12.07 12.62
CA ILE A 105 6.10 11.35 13.63
C ILE A 105 5.60 9.91 13.72
N THR A 106 6.46 8.94 13.42
CA THR A 106 6.10 7.53 13.45
C THR A 106 7.12 6.72 14.24
N THR A 107 6.67 5.93 15.21
CA THR A 107 7.52 4.94 15.88
C THR A 107 7.65 3.71 14.98
N THR A 108 8.87 3.36 14.58
CA THR A 108 9.15 2.32 13.60
C THR A 108 9.76 1.06 14.19
N GLY A 109 10.32 1.10 15.41
CA GLY A 109 10.91 -0.09 16.01
C GLY A 109 11.05 0.03 17.51
N LEU A 110 10.58 -0.98 18.22
CA LEU A 110 10.81 -1.18 19.66
C LEU A 110 11.38 -2.59 19.85
N TYR A 111 12.57 -2.68 20.40
CA TYR A 111 13.28 -3.93 20.62
C TYR A 111 13.78 -4.00 22.06
N VAL A 112 13.72 -5.20 22.64
CA VAL A 112 14.30 -5.52 23.93
C VAL A 112 15.04 -6.85 23.81
N TYR A 113 16.31 -6.88 24.22
CA TYR A 113 17.12 -8.09 24.16
C TYR A 113 18.09 -8.15 25.36
N PRO A 114 18.42 -9.37 25.81
CA PRO A 114 19.38 -9.56 26.89
C PRO A 114 20.81 -9.30 26.41
N SER A 115 21.62 -8.78 27.29
CA SER A 115 23.07 -8.67 27.17
C SER A 115 23.73 -9.81 27.95
N TYR A 116 24.73 -10.46 27.38
CA TYR A 116 25.39 -11.62 27.99
C TYR A 116 26.81 -11.29 28.37
N GLY A 117 27.23 -11.72 29.57
CA GLY A 117 28.59 -11.68 30.01
C GLY A 117 29.47 -12.74 29.35
N MET A 118 30.77 -12.67 29.63
CA MET A 118 31.76 -13.67 29.14
C MET A 118 31.49 -15.09 29.64
N ASP A 119 30.75 -15.24 30.72
CA ASP A 119 30.35 -16.51 31.33
C ASP A 119 29.04 -17.06 30.74
N GLY A 120 28.45 -16.36 29.71
CA GLY A 120 27.24 -16.74 29.07
C GLY A 120 25.96 -16.46 29.88
N ARG A 121 26.07 -15.76 31.00
CA ARG A 121 24.93 -15.34 31.81
C ARG A 121 24.40 -13.99 31.35
N ILE A 122 23.11 -13.77 31.54
CA ILE A 122 22.51 -12.45 31.31
C ILE A 122 23.02 -11.49 32.38
N THR A 123 23.64 -10.39 31.95
CA THR A 123 24.16 -9.33 32.81
C THR A 123 23.25 -8.12 32.85
N SER A 124 22.52 -7.84 31.75
CA SER A 124 21.63 -6.70 31.65
C SER A 124 20.64 -6.93 30.53
N HIS A 125 19.70 -6.00 30.33
CA HIS A 125 18.79 -5.95 29.22
C HIS A 125 18.90 -4.59 28.55
N GLN A 126 18.98 -4.61 27.22
CA GLN A 126 18.97 -3.42 26.40
C GLN A 126 17.60 -3.26 25.72
N ALA A 127 17.07 -2.06 25.79
CA ALA A 127 15.89 -1.66 25.04
C ALA A 127 16.23 -0.52 24.08
N SER A 128 15.66 -0.55 22.88
CA SER A 128 15.81 0.51 21.89
C SER A 128 14.49 0.84 21.24
N ASN A 129 14.27 2.11 20.95
CA ASN A 129 13.09 2.59 20.24
C ASN A 129 13.54 3.57 19.16
N THR A 130 13.01 3.40 17.95
CA THR A 130 13.31 4.24 16.79
C THR A 130 12.07 4.99 16.35
N VAL A 131 12.24 6.29 16.19
CA VAL A 131 11.20 7.21 15.72
C VAL A 131 11.65 7.79 14.38
N THR A 132 10.80 7.70 13.37
CA THR A 132 10.99 8.33 12.07
C THR A 132 10.18 9.61 12.03
N VAL A 133 10.82 10.68 11.59
CA VAL A 133 10.25 12.02 11.52
C VAL A 133 10.36 12.54 10.10
N THR A 134 9.28 13.05 9.55
CA THR A 134 9.26 13.74 8.26
C THR A 134 9.25 15.24 8.51
N VAL A 135 10.29 15.94 8.07
CA VAL A 135 10.37 17.40 8.12
C VAL A 135 10.06 17.94 6.74
N ARG A 136 9.11 18.88 6.65
CA ARG A 136 8.69 19.53 5.40
C ARG A 136 9.15 20.98 5.41
N ASP A 137 9.29 21.55 4.22
CA ASP A 137 9.70 22.94 4.01
C ASP A 137 11.12 23.23 4.57
N ILE A 138 12.11 22.47 4.08
CA ILE A 138 13.53 22.60 4.44
C ILE A 138 14.30 23.55 3.51
#